data_82429b7aac556b6c414078fa3659a1e8
#
_entry.id   82429b7aac556b6c414078fa3659a1e8
#
_cell.length_a   1.000
_cell.length_b   1.000
_cell.length_c   1.000
_cell.angle_alpha   90.00
_cell.angle_beta   90.00
_cell.angle_gamma   90.00
#
_symmetry.space_group_name_H-M   'P 1'
#
loop_
_entity.id
_entity.type
_entity.pdbx_description
1 polymer ?
#
loop_
_entity_poly.entity_id
_entity_poly.type
_entity_poly.pdbx_seq_one_letter_code
_entity_poly.pdbx_strand_id
1 'polypeptide(L)' 'MERQEGYYWVKYDDKFEIAYWNCIKWYMIESPYSYEDSDFEHINENRIKAPGELPD' A
#
# COMPACT_ATOMS: atom_id res chain seq x y z
N MET A 1 14.96 -5.68 1.92
CA MET A 1 14.71 -4.88 0.73
C MET A 1 13.74 -3.77 1.07
N GLU A 2 14.07 -2.55 0.69
CA GLU A 2 13.25 -1.40 1.00
C GLU A 2 12.10 -1.28 0.01
N ARG A 3 10.92 -0.96 0.54
CA ARG A 3 9.74 -0.71 -0.28
C ARG A 3 9.72 0.77 -0.64
N GLN A 4 9.50 1.06 -1.91
CA GLN A 4 9.41 2.44 -2.39
C GLN A 4 8.10 3.06 -1.91
N GLU A 5 8.15 4.34 -1.54
CA GLU A 5 6.96 5.09 -1.18
C GLU A 5 5.95 5.08 -2.33
N GLY A 6 4.68 4.91 -2.02
CA GLY A 6 3.64 4.91 -3.04
C GLY A 6 2.45 4.08 -2.63
N TYR A 7 1.62 3.77 -3.62
CA TYR A 7 0.39 3.02 -3.41
C TYR A 7 0.58 1.56 -3.79
N TYR A 8 -0.06 0.69 -3.01
CA TYR A 8 0.05 -0.76 -3.21
C TYR A 8 -1.29 -1.40 -2.96
N TRP A 9 -1.53 -2.52 -3.62
CA TRP A 9 -2.68 -3.36 -3.30
C TRP A 9 -2.38 -4.18 -2.06
N VAL A 10 -3.28 -4.14 -1.10
CA VAL A 10 -3.18 -4.93 0.13
C VAL A 10 -4.47 -5.69 0.35
N LYS A 11 -4.38 -6.79 1.09
CA LYS A 11 -5.57 -7.55 1.48
C LYS A 11 -5.83 -7.31 2.95
N TYR A 12 -6.97 -6.73 3.25
CA TYR A 12 -7.36 -6.40 4.60
C TYR A 12 -8.80 -6.82 4.83
N ASP A 13 -9.05 -7.54 5.92
CA ASP A 13 -10.39 -8.03 6.26
C ASP A 13 -11.01 -8.77 5.08
N ASP A 14 -10.22 -9.67 4.47
CA ASP A 14 -10.62 -10.51 3.36
C ASP A 14 -11.02 -9.72 2.10
N LYS A 15 -10.55 -8.49 1.96
CA LYS A 15 -10.80 -7.66 0.79
C LYS A 15 -9.51 -7.02 0.31
N PHE A 16 -9.39 -6.83 -1.01
CA PHE A 16 -8.26 -6.11 -1.57
C PHE A 16 -8.58 -4.62 -1.60
N GLU A 17 -7.65 -3.82 -1.13
CA GLU A 17 -7.79 -2.36 -1.10
C GLU A 17 -6.46 -1.73 -1.45
N ILE A 18 -6.51 -0.44 -1.82
CA ILE A 18 -5.30 0.32 -2.10
C ILE A 18 -4.88 1.03 -0.83
N ALA A 19 -3.60 0.88 -0.46
CA ALA A 19 -3.05 1.54 0.71
C ALA A 19 -1.82 2.36 0.30
N TYR A 20 -1.54 3.39 1.06
CA TYR A 20 -0.38 4.26 0.83
C TYR A 20 0.72 3.92 1.83
N TRP A 21 1.92 3.71 1.30
CA TRP A 21 3.11 3.43 2.09
C TRP A 21 4.00 4.68 2.11
N ASN A 22 4.25 5.22 3.31
CA ASN A 22 5.09 6.43 3.46
C ASN A 22 6.51 6.10 3.90
N CYS A 23 6.92 4.87 3.74
CA CYS A 23 8.21 4.32 4.16
C CYS A 23 8.32 4.04 5.66
N ILE A 24 7.28 4.31 6.41
CA ILE A 24 7.25 4.04 7.86
C ILE A 24 5.99 3.26 8.22
N LYS A 25 4.84 3.72 7.75
CA LYS A 25 3.54 3.13 8.07
C LYS A 25 2.67 3.10 6.83
N TRP A 26 1.59 2.34 6.93
CA TRP A 26 0.57 2.26 5.90
C TRP A 26 -0.61 3.13 6.27
N TYR A 27 -1.24 3.72 5.26
CA TYR A 27 -2.47 4.49 5.43
C TYR A 27 -3.49 4.02 4.41
N MET A 28 -4.72 3.79 4.87
CA MET A 28 -5.80 3.40 3.99
C MET A 28 -6.68 4.61 3.70
N ILE A 29 -7.27 4.64 2.50
CA ILE A 29 -7.97 5.83 2.02
C ILE A 29 -9.11 6.26 2.95
N GLU A 30 -9.86 5.31 3.47
CA GLU A 30 -11.05 5.61 4.26
C GLU A 30 -10.83 5.46 5.76
N SER A 31 -9.58 5.39 6.19
CA SER A 31 -9.29 5.17 7.61
C SER A 31 -8.35 6.25 8.12
N PRO A 32 -8.62 6.80 9.31
CA PRO A 32 -7.72 7.77 9.92
C PRO A 32 -6.52 7.13 10.62
N TYR A 33 -6.47 5.80 10.64
CA TYR A 33 -5.43 5.08 11.38
C TYR A 33 -4.26 4.70 10.49
N SER A 34 -3.10 4.52 11.11
CA SER A 34 -1.96 3.94 10.42
C SER A 34 -1.92 2.44 10.68
N TYR A 35 -1.29 1.71 9.75
CA TYR A 35 -1.22 0.25 9.81
C TYR A 35 0.22 -0.20 9.59
N GLU A 36 0.49 -1.42 10.00
CA GLU A 36 1.78 -2.06 9.79
C GLU A 36 1.60 -3.24 8.84
N ASP A 37 2.73 -3.76 8.32
CA ASP A 37 2.69 -4.90 7.40
C ASP A 37 1.88 -6.06 7.99
N SER A 38 2.02 -6.30 9.29
CA SER A 38 1.34 -7.40 9.94
C SER A 38 -0.18 -7.24 10.03
N ASP A 39 -0.69 -6.04 9.78
CA ASP A 39 -2.13 -5.81 9.78
C ASP A 39 -2.80 -6.30 8.51
N PHE A 40 -2.02 -6.59 7.47
CA PHE A 40 -2.56 -7.05 6.19
C PHE A 40 -2.35 -8.53 6.01
N GLU A 41 -3.32 -9.19 5.38
CA GLU A 41 -3.22 -10.61 5.06
C GLU A 41 -2.25 -10.84 3.90
N HIS A 42 -2.16 -9.87 3.00
CA HIS A 42 -1.27 -9.94 1.86
C HIS A 42 -0.94 -8.52 1.38
N ILE A 43 0.29 -8.33 0.91
CA ILE A 43 0.72 -7.06 0.33
C ILE A 43 1.33 -7.38 -1.03
N ASN A 44 0.79 -6.77 -2.08
CA ASN A 44 1.35 -6.90 -3.42
C ASN A 44 2.49 -5.89 -3.52
N GLU A 45 3.71 -6.37 -3.63
CA GLU A 45 4.90 -5.52 -3.60
C GLU A 45 5.15 -4.77 -4.92
N ASN A 46 4.30 -4.94 -5.91
CA ASN A 46 4.39 -4.18 -7.15
C ASN A 46 3.68 -2.84 -6.97
N ARG A 47 4.45 -1.77 -6.87
CA ARG A 47 3.90 -0.43 -6.65
C ARG A 47 2.96 -0.03 -7.80
N ILE A 48 1.84 0.54 -7.44
CA ILE A 48 0.89 1.08 -8.41
C ILE A 48 1.46 2.38 -8.95
N LYS A 49 1.52 2.51 -10.28
CA LYS A 49 2.04 3.72 -10.89
C LYS A 49 0.99 4.82 -10.92
N ALA A 50 1.40 6.03 -10.60
CA ALA A 50 0.51 7.19 -10.64
C ALA A 50 0.20 7.56 -12.09
N PRO A 51 -0.96 8.18 -12.34
CA PRO A 51 -1.27 8.69 -13.67
C PRO A 51 -0.17 9.64 -14.15
N GLY A 52 0.30 9.44 -15.37
CA GLY A 52 1.37 10.25 -15.95
C GLY A 52 2.76 9.79 -15.60
N GLU A 53 2.91 8.81 -14.73
CA GLU A 53 4.21 8.26 -14.38
C GLU A 53 4.69 7.35 -15.51
N LEU A 54 5.96 7.46 -15.86
CA LEU A 54 6.50 6.65 -16.94
C LEU A 54 6.59 5.18 -16.52
N PRO A 55 6.29 4.26 -17.43
CA PRO A 55 6.50 2.84 -17.13
C PRO A 55 7.99 2.54 -17.06
N ASP A 56 8.32 1.54 -16.30
CA ASP A 56 9.71 1.10 -16.19
C ASP A 56 10.19 0.47 -17.48
#